data_62b8f16d7d0f91692836153876852322
#
_entry.id   62b8f16d7d0f91692836153876852322
#
_cell.length_a   1.000
_cell.length_b   1.000
_cell.length_c   1.000
_cell.angle_alpha   90.00
_cell.angle_beta   90.00
_cell.angle_gamma   90.00
#
_symmetry.space_group_name_H-M   'P 1'
#
loop_
_entity.id
_entity.type
_entity.pdbx_description
1 polymer ?
#
loop_
_entity_poly.entity_id
_entity_poly.type
_entity_poly.pdbx_seq_one_letter_code
_entity_poly.pdbx_strand_id
1 'polypeptide(L)'
;MQNAIQPLVHMLMSTLLWVVPFMVVAALLGSPWGKGHVGEWFVRFMLRWQLDKAVYFPLHNVTLTTPDGSTQIDHVIVSRFGIFAIETKNMQGWIFGSERQAEWTQQIFKRSFRFQNPLRQNYKHTKALQAALQVPPEAI
;
A
#
# COMPACT_ATOMS: atom_id res chain seq x y z
N MET A 1 -25.90 6.03 -49.23
CA MET A 1 -25.61 5.14 -48.08
C MET A 1 -24.30 5.47 -47.36
N GLN A 2 -23.22 5.87 -48.03
CA GLN A 2 -21.94 6.24 -47.40
C GLN A 2 -22.03 7.41 -46.42
N ASN A 3 -22.87 8.41 -46.64
CA ASN A 3 -22.95 9.63 -45.82
C ASN A 3 -23.65 9.43 -44.46
N ALA A 4 -24.38 8.32 -44.24
CA ALA A 4 -25.04 8.04 -42.97
C ALA A 4 -24.15 7.22 -42.00
N ILE A 5 -23.14 6.55 -42.55
CA ILE A 5 -22.23 5.68 -41.75
C ILE A 5 -21.13 6.50 -41.08
N GLN A 6 -20.65 7.56 -41.72
CA GLN A 6 -19.57 8.39 -41.21
C GLN A 6 -19.84 9.00 -39.83
N PRO A 7 -20.98 9.66 -39.56
CA PRO A 7 -21.25 10.21 -38.22
C PRO A 7 -21.39 9.11 -37.15
N LEU A 8 -21.87 7.93 -37.51
CA LEU A 8 -21.98 6.80 -36.60
C LEU A 8 -20.57 6.28 -36.22
N VAL A 9 -19.68 6.16 -37.20
CA VAL A 9 -18.29 5.76 -36.95
C VAL A 9 -17.57 6.82 -36.10
N HIS A 10 -17.72 8.11 -36.39
CA HIS A 10 -17.14 9.17 -35.56
C HIS A 10 -17.66 9.14 -34.12
N MET A 11 -18.95 8.94 -33.92
CA MET A 11 -19.56 8.84 -32.61
C MET A 11 -19.04 7.62 -31.84
N LEU A 12 -18.93 6.45 -32.48
CA LEU A 12 -18.35 5.25 -31.88
C LEU A 12 -16.88 5.44 -31.51
N MET A 13 -16.08 5.99 -32.42
CA MET A 13 -14.67 6.21 -32.18
C MET A 13 -14.45 7.24 -31.07
N SER A 14 -15.21 8.33 -31.03
CA SER A 14 -15.12 9.31 -29.94
C SER A 14 -15.54 8.73 -28.60
N THR A 15 -16.57 7.90 -28.56
CA THR A 15 -16.99 7.22 -27.33
C THR A 15 -15.93 6.24 -26.84
N LEU A 16 -15.38 5.42 -27.73
CA LEU A 16 -14.32 4.46 -27.40
C LEU A 16 -13.06 5.16 -26.86
N LEU A 17 -12.74 6.32 -27.40
CA LEU A 17 -11.56 7.12 -27.02
C LEU A 17 -11.60 7.55 -25.54
N TRP A 18 -12.78 7.73 -24.97
CA TRP A 18 -12.98 8.05 -23.56
C TRP A 18 -13.28 6.82 -22.68
N VAL A 19 -14.12 5.91 -23.18
CA VAL A 19 -14.57 4.75 -22.41
C VAL A 19 -13.43 3.76 -22.18
N VAL A 20 -12.60 3.48 -23.20
CA VAL A 20 -11.51 2.50 -23.07
C VAL A 20 -10.46 2.95 -22.04
N PRO A 21 -9.90 4.18 -22.06
CA PRO A 21 -8.99 4.64 -21.02
C PRO A 21 -9.63 4.60 -19.61
N PHE A 22 -10.89 5.01 -19.51
CA PHE A 22 -11.61 4.96 -18.23
C PHE A 22 -11.72 3.54 -17.69
N MET A 23 -12.08 2.56 -18.52
CA MET A 23 -12.15 1.15 -18.15
C MET A 23 -10.78 0.60 -17.73
N VAL A 24 -9.72 0.96 -18.46
CA VAL A 24 -8.35 0.55 -18.11
C VAL A 24 -7.94 1.11 -16.75
N VAL A 25 -8.17 2.40 -16.50
CA VAL A 25 -7.88 3.03 -15.21
C VAL A 25 -8.70 2.37 -14.08
N ALA A 26 -9.99 2.14 -14.29
CA ALA A 26 -10.85 1.48 -13.31
C ALA A 26 -10.37 0.04 -13.01
N ALA A 27 -9.96 -0.71 -14.04
CA ALA A 27 -9.39 -2.05 -13.88
C ALA A 27 -8.06 -2.05 -13.11
N LEU A 28 -7.17 -1.10 -13.41
CA LEU A 28 -5.90 -0.93 -12.71
C LEU A 28 -6.11 -0.58 -11.23
N LEU A 29 -6.98 0.38 -10.92
CA LEU A 29 -7.31 0.78 -9.55
C LEU A 29 -8.01 -0.35 -8.79
N GLY A 30 -8.83 -1.15 -9.46
CA GLY A 30 -9.50 -2.32 -8.89
C GLY A 30 -8.59 -3.54 -8.68
N SER A 31 -7.40 -3.56 -9.29
CA SER A 31 -6.44 -4.65 -9.17
C SER A 31 -5.83 -4.72 -7.76
N PRO A 32 -5.28 -5.87 -7.32
CA PRO A 32 -4.56 -5.98 -6.05
C PRO A 32 -3.42 -4.98 -5.93
N TRP A 33 -2.69 -4.74 -7.02
CA TRP A 33 -1.61 -3.76 -7.10
C TRP A 33 -2.13 -2.33 -6.89
N GLY A 34 -3.18 -1.93 -7.62
CA GLY A 34 -3.79 -0.60 -7.49
C GLY A 34 -4.34 -0.35 -6.09
N LYS A 35 -5.00 -1.35 -5.49
CA LYS A 35 -5.52 -1.25 -4.11
C LYS A 35 -4.40 -1.03 -3.09
N GLY A 36 -3.26 -1.71 -3.23
CA GLY A 36 -2.08 -1.50 -2.40
C GLY A 36 -1.63 -0.03 -2.44
N HIS A 37 -1.34 0.48 -3.65
CA HIS A 37 -0.89 1.85 -3.85
C HIS A 37 -1.89 2.91 -3.38
N VAL A 38 -3.18 2.69 -3.58
CA VAL A 38 -4.24 3.60 -3.08
C VAL A 38 -4.22 3.62 -1.54
N GLY A 39 -4.03 2.47 -0.88
CA GLY A 39 -3.93 2.39 0.58
C GLY A 39 -2.73 3.16 1.12
N GLU A 40 -1.55 2.94 0.55
CA GLU A 40 -0.33 3.68 0.91
C GLU A 40 -0.47 5.18 0.68
N TRP A 41 -1.04 5.58 -0.47
CA TRP A 41 -1.30 6.99 -0.79
C TRP A 41 -2.25 7.63 0.22
N PHE A 42 -3.31 6.93 0.60
CA PHE A 42 -4.27 7.40 1.60
C PHE A 42 -3.62 7.58 2.98
N VAL A 43 -2.81 6.61 3.43
CA VAL A 43 -2.07 6.72 4.70
C VAL A 43 -1.09 7.90 4.64
N ARG A 44 -0.35 8.04 3.54
CA ARG A 44 0.57 9.18 3.32
C ARG A 44 -0.16 10.53 3.40
N PHE A 45 -1.34 10.62 2.78
CA PHE A 45 -2.17 11.81 2.84
C PHE A 45 -2.63 12.11 4.27
N MET A 46 -3.11 11.09 5.00
CA MET A 46 -3.54 11.23 6.40
C MET A 46 -2.39 11.66 7.32
N LEU A 47 -1.23 11.03 7.21
CA LEU A 47 -0.03 11.38 7.99
C LEU A 47 0.37 12.84 7.74
N ARG A 48 0.32 13.30 6.49
CA ARG A 48 0.65 14.68 6.13
C ARG A 48 -0.33 15.71 6.70
N TRP A 49 -1.58 15.31 6.89
CA TRP A 49 -2.66 16.20 7.33
C TRP A 49 -2.83 16.23 8.85
N GLN A 50 -2.65 15.08 9.51
CA GLN A 50 -2.93 14.93 10.93
C GLN A 50 -1.70 15.12 11.83
N LEU A 51 -0.49 14.87 11.31
CA LEU A 51 0.72 15.01 12.12
C LEU A 51 1.19 16.46 12.19
N ASP A 52 1.56 16.88 13.39
CA ASP A 52 2.27 18.15 13.60
C ASP A 52 3.67 18.08 12.97
N LYS A 53 3.87 18.88 11.93
CA LYS A 53 5.12 18.92 11.15
C LYS A 53 6.33 19.43 11.96
N ALA A 54 6.11 20.10 13.08
CA ALA A 54 7.18 20.52 13.97
C ALA A 54 7.71 19.37 14.85
N VAL A 55 6.93 18.28 14.97
CA VAL A 55 7.21 17.16 15.87
C VAL A 55 7.48 15.87 15.11
N TYR A 56 6.76 15.63 14.01
CA TYR A 56 6.76 14.37 13.28
C TYR A 56 7.25 14.53 11.84
N PHE A 57 8.22 13.72 11.47
CA PHE A 57 8.85 13.71 10.15
C PHE A 57 8.58 12.38 9.45
N PRO A 58 7.52 12.28 8.63
CA PRO A 58 7.20 11.06 7.92
C PRO A 58 8.11 10.85 6.71
N LEU A 59 8.71 9.68 6.63
CA LEU A 59 9.45 9.15 5.50
C LEU A 59 8.63 8.03 4.87
N HIS A 60 8.72 7.86 3.55
CA HIS A 60 7.91 6.90 2.81
C HIS A 60 8.78 6.03 1.92
N ASN A 61 8.38 4.76 1.73
CA ASN A 61 9.09 3.78 0.89
C ASN A 61 10.57 3.65 1.29
N VAL A 62 10.84 3.52 2.59
CA VAL A 62 12.20 3.41 3.11
C VAL A 62 12.72 2.01 2.86
N THR A 63 13.76 1.89 2.03
CA THR A 63 14.43 0.61 1.77
C THR A 63 15.70 0.50 2.59
N LEU A 64 15.83 -0.58 3.35
CA LEU A 64 16.99 -0.87 4.20
C LEU A 64 17.65 -2.16 3.73
N THR A 65 18.98 -2.17 3.71
CA THR A 65 19.76 -3.38 3.50
C THR A 65 19.79 -4.21 4.78
N THR A 66 19.56 -5.52 4.64
CA THR A 66 19.62 -6.49 5.74
C THR A 66 20.61 -7.59 5.38
N PRO A 67 21.10 -8.40 6.32
CA PRO A 67 22.00 -9.53 6.01
C PRO A 67 21.42 -10.49 4.98
N ASP A 68 20.11 -10.64 4.94
CA ASP A 68 19.38 -11.55 4.05
C ASP A 68 18.87 -10.86 2.76
N GLY A 69 19.34 -9.63 2.46
CA GLY A 69 18.92 -8.87 1.28
C GLY A 69 18.46 -7.44 1.60
N SER A 70 17.22 -7.12 1.29
CA SER A 70 16.64 -5.80 1.58
C SER A 70 15.20 -5.92 2.10
N THR A 71 14.77 -4.92 2.84
CA THR A 71 13.38 -4.77 3.26
C THR A 71 12.90 -3.36 2.98
N GLN A 72 11.67 -3.22 2.50
CA GLN A 72 11.02 -1.93 2.27
C GLN A 72 9.96 -1.71 3.35
N ILE A 73 9.99 -0.54 3.95
CA ILE A 73 9.03 -0.09 4.96
C ILE A 73 8.16 0.97 4.32
N ASP A 74 6.85 0.82 4.38
CA ASP A 74 5.92 1.73 3.70
C ASP A 74 6.04 3.14 4.26
N HIS A 75 6.02 3.28 5.61
CA HIS A 75 6.20 4.58 6.25
C HIS A 75 7.04 4.45 7.53
N VAL A 76 7.96 5.37 7.72
CA VAL A 76 8.73 5.56 8.95
C VAL A 76 8.46 6.97 9.44
N ILE A 77 8.00 7.12 10.67
CA ILE A 77 7.78 8.44 11.29
C ILE A 77 8.85 8.65 12.34
N VAL A 78 9.67 9.67 12.15
CA VAL A 78 10.68 10.08 13.13
C VAL A 78 10.12 11.23 13.97
N SER A 79 10.26 11.12 15.29
CA SER A 79 9.80 12.16 16.22
C SER A 79 10.66 12.20 17.48
N ARG A 80 10.47 13.24 18.31
CA ARG A 80 11.07 13.30 19.64
C ARG A 80 10.58 12.23 20.61
N PHE A 81 9.50 11.53 20.29
CA PHE A 81 8.92 10.46 21.11
C PHE A 81 9.39 9.06 20.69
N GLY A 82 10.09 8.95 19.56
CA GLY A 82 10.58 7.70 19.02
C GLY A 82 10.42 7.64 17.50
N ILE A 83 10.73 6.47 16.96
CA ILE A 83 10.64 6.14 15.54
C ILE A 83 9.52 5.10 15.39
N PHE A 84 8.58 5.35 14.49
CA PHE A 84 7.43 4.46 14.27
C PHE A 84 7.54 3.83 12.88
N ALA A 85 7.59 2.51 12.81
CA ALA A 85 7.47 1.75 11.58
C ALA A 85 6.00 1.42 11.32
N ILE A 86 5.47 1.78 10.16
CA ILE A 86 4.08 1.55 9.78
C ILE A 86 4.05 0.73 8.50
N GLU A 87 3.38 -0.41 8.55
CA GLU A 87 3.05 -1.29 7.43
C GLU A 87 1.60 -1.08 7.03
N THR A 88 1.35 -0.81 5.76
CA THR A 88 0.00 -0.57 5.24
C THR A 88 -0.57 -1.82 4.59
N LYS A 89 -1.78 -2.20 4.97
CA LYS A 89 -2.53 -3.32 4.36
C LYS A 89 -3.92 -2.84 3.95
N ASN A 90 -4.13 -2.59 2.65
CA ASN A 90 -5.44 -2.28 2.09
C ASN A 90 -6.14 -3.58 1.65
N MET A 91 -6.83 -4.23 2.58
CA MET A 91 -7.45 -5.53 2.36
C MET A 91 -8.97 -5.46 2.54
N GLN A 92 -9.69 -6.33 1.84
CA GLN A 92 -11.15 -6.44 1.90
C GLN A 92 -11.56 -7.79 2.51
N GLY A 93 -12.80 -7.86 3.02
CA GLY A 93 -13.35 -9.09 3.59
C GLY A 93 -12.93 -9.31 5.04
N TRP A 94 -12.88 -10.56 5.46
CA TRP A 94 -12.56 -10.96 6.82
C TRP A 94 -11.10 -11.38 6.92
N ILE A 95 -10.44 -10.95 7.99
CA ILE A 95 -9.04 -11.30 8.26
C ILE A 95 -9.01 -12.19 9.49
N PHE A 96 -8.39 -13.35 9.36
CA PHE A 96 -8.19 -14.32 10.43
C PHE A 96 -6.70 -14.58 10.64
N GLY A 97 -6.25 -14.48 11.87
CA GLY A 97 -4.87 -14.78 12.22
C GLY A 97 -4.56 -14.46 13.68
N SER A 98 -3.44 -14.95 14.16
CA SER A 98 -2.89 -14.65 15.46
C SER A 98 -1.42 -14.24 15.34
N GLU A 99 -0.87 -13.59 16.35
CA GLU A 99 0.52 -13.13 16.37
C GLU A 99 1.55 -14.26 16.17
N ARG A 100 1.21 -15.49 16.64
CA ARG A 100 2.10 -16.66 16.57
C ARG A 100 2.14 -17.32 15.19
N GLN A 101 1.13 -17.10 14.34
CA GLN A 101 1.07 -17.69 13.00
C GLN A 101 2.03 -16.97 12.04
N ALA A 102 2.66 -17.72 11.14
CA ALA A 102 3.52 -17.16 10.11
C ALA A 102 2.72 -16.41 9.05
N GLU A 103 1.53 -16.91 8.73
CA GLU A 103 0.62 -16.37 7.73
C GLU A 103 -0.77 -16.18 8.33
N TRP A 104 -1.46 -15.15 7.84
CA TRP A 104 -2.86 -14.88 8.12
C TRP A 104 -3.71 -15.22 6.90
N THR A 105 -5.02 -15.37 7.12
CA THR A 105 -5.98 -15.70 6.07
C THR A 105 -6.92 -14.54 5.83
N GLN A 106 -7.03 -14.13 4.58
CA GLN A 106 -8.07 -13.24 4.09
C GLN A 106 -9.19 -14.06 3.48
N GLN A 107 -10.43 -13.84 3.92
CA GLN A 107 -11.64 -14.46 3.38
C GLN A 107 -12.47 -13.42 2.63
N ILE A 108 -12.67 -13.64 1.34
CA ILE A 108 -13.56 -12.82 0.49
C ILE A 108 -14.63 -13.74 -0.06
N PHE A 109 -15.85 -13.63 0.44
CA PHE A 109 -16.96 -14.56 0.14
C PHE A 109 -16.54 -16.04 0.35
N LYS A 110 -16.53 -16.83 -0.72
CA LYS A 110 -16.16 -18.26 -0.70
C LYS A 110 -14.66 -18.53 -0.98
N ARG A 111 -13.86 -17.49 -1.14
CA ARG A 111 -12.42 -17.61 -1.46
C ARG A 111 -11.57 -17.21 -0.28
N SER A 112 -10.53 -17.99 -0.01
CA SER A 112 -9.53 -17.73 1.03
C SER A 112 -8.16 -17.53 0.40
N PHE A 113 -7.42 -16.55 0.91
CA PHE A 113 -6.07 -16.22 0.49
C PHE A 113 -5.16 -16.15 1.71
N ARG A 114 -3.96 -16.70 1.63
CA ARG A 114 -2.95 -16.55 2.67
C ARG A 114 -2.04 -15.38 2.36
N PHE A 115 -1.61 -14.69 3.39
CA PHE A 115 -0.64 -13.61 3.29
C PHE A 115 0.22 -13.57 4.54
N GLN A 116 1.41 -12.96 4.41
CA GLN A 116 2.36 -12.85 5.51
C GLN A 116 1.72 -12.13 6.70
N ASN A 117 1.97 -12.66 7.92
CA ASN A 117 1.53 -12.01 9.15
C ASN A 117 2.13 -10.59 9.26
N PRO A 118 1.30 -9.53 9.26
CA PRO A 118 1.78 -8.15 9.27
C PRO A 118 2.51 -7.78 10.57
N LEU A 119 2.21 -8.42 11.69
CA LEU A 119 2.94 -8.19 12.94
C LEU A 119 4.37 -8.69 12.84
N ARG A 120 4.58 -9.88 12.23
CA ARG A 120 5.93 -10.39 11.98
C ARG A 120 6.68 -9.57 10.94
N GLN A 121 5.99 -9.09 9.92
CA GLN A 121 6.57 -8.21 8.92
C GLN A 121 7.04 -6.91 9.58
N ASN A 122 6.17 -6.27 10.37
CA ASN A 122 6.50 -5.03 11.07
C ASN A 122 7.62 -5.22 12.10
N TYR A 123 7.63 -6.35 12.83
CA TYR A 123 8.74 -6.69 13.72
C TYR A 123 10.08 -6.79 12.97
N LYS A 124 10.09 -7.36 11.76
CA LYS A 124 11.28 -7.40 10.91
C LYS A 124 11.74 -5.99 10.51
N HIS A 125 10.79 -5.10 10.20
CA HIS A 125 11.07 -3.70 9.89
C HIS A 125 11.67 -2.95 11.07
N THR A 126 11.13 -3.12 12.28
CA THR A 126 11.69 -2.49 13.49
C THR A 126 13.11 -2.99 13.76
N LYS A 127 13.39 -4.29 13.59
CA LYS A 127 14.74 -4.83 13.72
C LYS A 127 15.71 -4.30 12.68
N ALA A 128 15.28 -4.13 11.43
CA ALA A 128 16.10 -3.54 10.39
C ALA A 128 16.43 -2.06 10.67
N LEU A 129 15.45 -1.29 11.17
CA LEU A 129 15.66 0.09 11.60
C LEU A 129 16.64 0.19 12.77
N GLN A 130 16.47 -0.65 13.80
CA GLN A 130 17.39 -0.71 14.94
C GLN A 130 18.84 -0.94 14.49
N ALA A 131 19.04 -1.91 13.60
CA ALA A 131 20.37 -2.22 13.09
C ALA A 131 20.95 -1.09 12.22
N ALA A 132 20.13 -0.52 11.33
CA ALA A 132 20.58 0.56 10.43
C ALA A 132 20.90 1.86 11.16
N LEU A 133 20.13 2.20 12.19
CA LEU A 133 20.27 3.45 12.95
C LEU A 133 21.12 3.30 14.19
N GLN A 134 21.49 2.06 14.58
CA GLN A 134 22.23 1.74 15.81
C GLN A 134 21.56 2.32 17.08
N VAL A 135 20.21 2.27 17.10
CA VAL A 135 19.40 2.75 18.22
C VAL A 135 18.89 1.59 19.07
N PRO A 136 18.62 1.80 20.38
CA PRO A 136 18.08 0.77 21.23
C PRO A 136 16.61 0.43 20.86
N PRO A 137 16.14 -0.75 21.28
CA PRO A 137 14.77 -1.21 20.96
C PRO A 137 13.67 -0.25 21.40
N GLU A 138 13.86 0.47 22.47
CA GLU A 138 12.91 1.42 23.06
C GLU A 138 12.72 2.68 22.21
N ALA A 139 13.61 2.92 21.24
CA ALA A 139 13.52 4.07 20.34
C ALA A 139 12.59 3.82 19.14
N ILE A 140 12.16 2.57 18.89
CA ILE A 140 11.31 2.20 17.75
C ILE A 140 10.09 1.44 18.20
#